data_5d1c04632e3ffe0ce053621bfb4d4d11
#
_entry.id   5d1c04632e3ffe0ce053621bfb4d4d11
#
_cell.length_a   1.000
_cell.length_b   1.000
_cell.length_c   1.000
_cell.angle_alpha   90.00
_cell.angle_beta   90.00
_cell.angle_gamma   90.00
#
_symmetry.space_group_name_H-M   'P 1'
#
loop_
_entity.id
_entity.type
_entity.pdbx_description
1 polymer ?
#
loop_
_entity_poly.entity_id
_entity_poly.type
_entity_poly.pdbx_seq_one_letter_code
_entity_poly.pdbx_strand_id
1 'polypeptide(L)'
;MKAVVYESAKNFTIKEIPTPEPKAGEVLVKIELAGVCGTDLHIHEGDFLAEFPLIPGHEMVGIVSALGAGVNQFKVGERVTVNPVVSCGDCEFCREGKPILCHNRKGLGTNWPGSFAEYMIATQDLVFKVGNLSPDVAVFAEPAACAMHGAQMLGIKPGSSALIFGAGPTGQLLAQLMATSGAASVTVAGSTQFKLDLAKKLGADKTYLMDRNNVEKTKTDLLKASPSGYDIVVEATGSMQVAEICVPLTRSGGTFMVYGVAEPDETFKINAFDVFHREIRIQGSFAEIDTFPATLAALESGRLKTDGLITHRFSIDEYGKALEALRSDKSAHKIVLKF
;
A
#
# COMPACT_ATOMS: atom_id res chain seq x y z
N MET A 1 25.53 -4.81 -10.94
CA MET A 1 24.68 -4.58 -9.76
C MET A 1 23.99 -5.86 -9.34
N LYS A 2 23.82 -6.05 -8.04
CA LYS A 2 23.08 -7.18 -7.51
C LYS A 2 21.56 -6.93 -7.63
N ALA A 3 20.79 -7.95 -8.04
CA ALA A 3 19.34 -7.88 -8.17
C ALA A 3 18.66 -9.23 -7.86
N VAL A 4 17.43 -9.17 -7.35
CA VAL A 4 16.50 -10.31 -7.31
C VAL A 4 15.86 -10.43 -8.68
N VAL A 5 16.02 -11.54 -9.35
CA VAL A 5 15.45 -11.78 -10.69
C VAL A 5 14.59 -13.02 -10.66
N TYR A 6 13.29 -12.84 -10.93
CA TYR A 6 12.35 -13.91 -11.20
C TYR A 6 12.37 -14.29 -12.65
N GLU A 7 12.62 -15.55 -12.95
CA GLU A 7 12.46 -16.10 -14.31
C GLU A 7 11.02 -16.62 -14.55
N SER A 8 10.36 -17.04 -13.48
CA SER A 8 8.95 -17.46 -13.45
C SER A 8 8.44 -17.42 -12.00
N ALA A 9 7.15 -17.66 -11.80
CA ALA A 9 6.58 -17.82 -10.46
C ALA A 9 7.38 -18.80 -9.61
N LYS A 10 7.60 -18.47 -8.33
CA LYS A 10 8.35 -19.26 -7.34
C LYS A 10 9.83 -19.49 -7.66
N ASN A 11 10.31 -19.04 -8.82
CA ASN A 11 11.68 -19.26 -9.27
C ASN A 11 12.44 -17.94 -9.41
N PHE A 12 13.12 -17.53 -8.36
CA PHE A 12 14.00 -16.37 -8.36
C PHE A 12 15.44 -16.72 -8.04
N THR A 13 16.33 -15.88 -8.52
CA THR A 13 17.75 -15.92 -8.18
C THR A 13 18.24 -14.53 -7.83
N ILE A 14 19.23 -14.45 -6.92
CA ILE A 14 19.95 -13.22 -6.63
C ILE A 14 21.23 -13.26 -7.46
N LYS A 15 21.37 -12.39 -8.43
CA LYS A 15 22.49 -12.41 -9.37
C LYS A 15 23.03 -11.03 -9.70
N GLU A 16 24.28 -11.01 -10.15
CA GLU A 16 24.89 -9.82 -10.74
C GLU A 16 24.37 -9.61 -12.16
N ILE A 17 23.89 -8.42 -12.44
CA ILE A 17 23.48 -7.98 -13.76
C ILE A 17 24.13 -6.63 -14.09
N PRO A 18 24.23 -6.21 -15.35
CA PRO A 18 24.72 -4.87 -15.69
C PRO A 18 23.91 -3.78 -15.01
N THR A 19 24.59 -2.77 -14.46
CA THR A 19 23.90 -1.57 -13.98
C THR A 19 23.35 -0.81 -15.19
N PRO A 20 22.06 -0.46 -15.22
CA PRO A 20 21.48 0.22 -16.37
C PRO A 20 22.00 1.67 -16.47
N GLU A 21 22.09 2.19 -17.70
CA GLU A 21 22.41 3.58 -17.96
C GLU A 21 21.15 4.38 -18.25
N PRO A 22 20.96 5.56 -17.63
CA PRO A 22 19.76 6.36 -17.84
C PRO A 22 19.76 7.00 -19.23
N LYS A 23 18.66 6.82 -19.98
CA LYS A 23 18.40 7.48 -21.26
C LYS A 23 17.91 8.91 -21.05
N ALA A 24 17.65 9.64 -22.15
CA ALA A 24 17.07 10.98 -22.06
C ALA A 24 15.74 10.95 -21.28
N GLY A 25 15.59 11.85 -20.31
CA GLY A 25 14.44 11.95 -19.42
C GLY A 25 14.40 10.94 -18.27
N GLU A 26 15.40 10.06 -18.13
CA GLU A 26 15.45 9.03 -17.07
C GLU A 26 16.42 9.40 -15.94
N VAL A 27 16.15 8.89 -14.77
CA VAL A 27 16.95 9.04 -13.56
C VAL A 27 17.39 7.65 -13.09
N LEU A 28 18.69 7.47 -12.86
CA LEU A 28 19.23 6.28 -12.18
C LEU A 28 19.22 6.53 -10.67
N VAL A 29 18.49 5.70 -9.95
CA VAL A 29 18.38 5.76 -8.50
C VAL A 29 19.16 4.60 -7.88
N LYS A 30 20.12 4.90 -7.00
CA LYS A 30 20.76 3.92 -6.12
C LYS A 30 19.84 3.68 -4.94
N ILE A 31 19.35 2.46 -4.76
CA ILE A 31 18.40 2.12 -3.71
C ILE A 31 19.07 2.12 -2.35
N GLU A 32 18.45 2.73 -1.35
CA GLU A 32 18.84 2.66 0.06
C GLU A 32 17.99 1.64 0.82
N LEU A 33 16.65 1.71 0.65
CA LEU A 33 15.68 0.78 1.21
C LEU A 33 14.57 0.48 0.20
N ALA A 34 14.10 -0.76 0.20
CA ALA A 34 12.90 -1.17 -0.52
C ALA A 34 11.96 -1.93 0.42
N GLY A 35 10.67 -1.56 0.45
CA GLY A 35 9.65 -2.23 1.24
C GLY A 35 9.23 -3.54 0.61
N VAL A 36 8.99 -4.56 1.45
CA VAL A 36 8.40 -5.83 1.04
C VAL A 36 6.93 -5.83 1.42
N CYS A 37 6.06 -6.04 0.43
CA CYS A 37 4.61 -5.91 0.51
C CYS A 37 3.90 -7.25 0.31
N GLY A 38 2.61 -7.34 0.68
CA GLY A 38 1.76 -8.48 0.34
C GLY A 38 1.71 -8.77 -1.16
N THR A 39 1.76 -7.75 -2.00
CA THR A 39 1.87 -7.86 -3.46
C THR A 39 3.08 -8.69 -3.91
N ASP A 40 4.22 -8.64 -3.19
CA ASP A 40 5.40 -9.43 -3.54
C ASP A 40 5.20 -10.93 -3.28
N LEU A 41 4.31 -11.31 -2.34
CA LEU A 41 3.90 -12.70 -2.17
C LEU A 41 3.02 -13.15 -3.34
N HIS A 42 2.08 -12.32 -3.78
CA HIS A 42 1.25 -12.59 -4.96
C HIS A 42 2.11 -12.76 -6.22
N ILE A 43 3.10 -11.87 -6.43
CA ILE A 43 4.08 -11.98 -7.52
C ILE A 43 4.86 -13.30 -7.40
N HIS A 44 5.29 -13.65 -6.18
CA HIS A 44 6.01 -14.90 -5.94
C HIS A 44 5.15 -16.13 -6.30
N GLU A 45 3.88 -16.13 -5.95
CA GLU A 45 2.96 -17.24 -6.29
C GLU A 45 2.60 -17.26 -7.79
N GLY A 46 2.77 -16.16 -8.52
CA GLY A 46 2.51 -16.04 -9.96
C GLY A 46 1.09 -15.58 -10.29
N ASP A 47 0.41 -15.05 -9.30
CA ASP A 47 -0.85 -14.35 -9.44
C ASP A 47 -0.63 -12.82 -9.51
N PHE A 48 -1.66 -12.01 -9.42
CA PHE A 48 -1.59 -10.55 -9.50
C PHE A 48 -0.81 -10.08 -10.74
N LEU A 49 -1.07 -9.52 -11.65
CA LEU A 49 -0.49 -8.81 -12.82
C LEU A 49 1.01 -9.05 -13.12
N ALA A 50 1.65 -10.08 -12.56
CA ALA A 50 3.07 -10.33 -12.74
C ALA A 50 3.41 -10.78 -14.17
N GLU A 51 4.43 -10.16 -14.76
CA GLU A 51 5.00 -10.54 -16.05
C GLU A 51 6.48 -10.90 -15.85
N PHE A 52 6.89 -12.11 -16.27
CA PHE A 52 8.26 -12.59 -16.11
C PHE A 52 9.05 -12.56 -17.43
N PRO A 53 10.39 -12.35 -17.40
CA PRO A 53 11.24 -12.18 -16.22
C PRO A 53 11.03 -10.83 -15.53
N LEU A 54 11.19 -10.77 -14.18
CA LEU A 54 10.88 -9.59 -13.39
C LEU A 54 11.92 -9.35 -12.30
N ILE A 55 12.30 -8.09 -12.09
CA ILE A 55 12.91 -7.59 -10.85
C ILE A 55 11.77 -6.97 -10.05
N PRO A 56 11.33 -7.54 -8.90
CA PRO A 56 10.21 -6.98 -8.14
C PRO A 56 10.61 -5.77 -7.29
N GLY A 57 9.69 -5.33 -6.41
CA GLY A 57 9.86 -4.21 -5.50
C GLY A 57 9.30 -2.90 -6.03
N HIS A 58 8.23 -2.43 -5.42
CA HIS A 58 7.48 -1.24 -5.83
C HIS A 58 7.44 -0.14 -4.77
N GLU A 59 7.96 -0.38 -3.58
CA GLU A 59 8.09 0.59 -2.49
C GLU A 59 9.58 0.91 -2.29
N MET A 60 10.03 2.12 -2.61
CA MET A 60 11.47 2.41 -2.58
C MET A 60 11.81 3.82 -2.14
N VAL A 61 13.01 3.94 -1.60
CA VAL A 61 13.73 5.21 -1.41
C VAL A 61 15.20 5.00 -1.78
N GLY A 62 15.80 6.00 -2.39
CA GLY A 62 17.21 5.93 -2.80
C GLY A 62 17.80 7.29 -3.09
N ILE A 63 19.00 7.27 -3.65
CA ILE A 63 19.79 8.47 -4.00
C ILE A 63 19.93 8.54 -5.53
N VAL A 64 19.71 9.70 -6.09
CA VAL A 64 20.00 9.96 -7.51
C VAL A 64 21.48 9.70 -7.78
N SER A 65 21.78 8.71 -8.61
CA SER A 65 23.15 8.28 -8.94
C SER A 65 23.62 8.81 -10.28
N ALA A 66 22.73 8.89 -11.28
CA ALA A 66 23.01 9.50 -12.58
C ALA A 66 21.73 10.05 -13.21
N LEU A 67 21.90 10.97 -14.16
CA LEU A 67 20.81 11.65 -14.85
C LEU A 67 20.98 11.50 -16.35
N GLY A 68 19.92 11.13 -17.04
CA GLY A 68 19.84 11.13 -18.48
C GLY A 68 19.75 12.55 -19.07
N ALA A 69 19.98 12.68 -20.35
CA ALA A 69 19.90 13.96 -21.04
C ALA A 69 18.51 14.60 -20.85
N GLY A 70 18.46 15.92 -20.63
CA GLY A 70 17.22 16.69 -20.46
C GLY A 70 16.61 16.63 -19.03
N VAL A 71 17.19 15.88 -18.09
CA VAL A 71 16.77 15.91 -16.69
C VAL A 71 17.43 17.07 -15.98
N ASN A 72 16.67 18.10 -15.63
CA ASN A 72 17.17 19.34 -15.01
C ASN A 72 16.63 19.61 -13.61
N GLN A 73 15.62 18.84 -13.16
CA GLN A 73 14.95 19.08 -11.88
C GLN A 73 15.59 18.32 -10.71
N PHE A 74 16.53 17.40 -10.97
CA PHE A 74 17.25 16.62 -9.98
C PHE A 74 18.75 16.88 -10.04
N LYS A 75 19.43 16.56 -8.92
CA LYS A 75 20.90 16.56 -8.83
C LYS A 75 21.36 15.20 -8.30
N VAL A 76 22.52 14.75 -8.77
CA VAL A 76 23.21 13.57 -8.19
C VAL A 76 23.43 13.81 -6.69
N GLY A 77 23.10 12.82 -5.87
CA GLY A 77 23.16 12.90 -4.41
C GLY A 77 21.84 13.29 -3.73
N GLU A 78 20.81 13.75 -4.47
CA GLU A 78 19.48 14.01 -3.88
C GLU A 78 18.77 12.71 -3.52
N ARG A 79 18.12 12.68 -2.32
CA ARG A 79 17.27 11.54 -1.93
C ARG A 79 15.90 11.67 -2.56
N VAL A 80 15.43 10.55 -3.12
CA VAL A 80 14.19 10.47 -3.89
C VAL A 80 13.42 9.19 -3.58
N THR A 81 12.13 9.22 -3.85
CA THR A 81 11.26 8.04 -3.98
C THR A 81 10.68 8.02 -5.40
N VAL A 82 10.08 6.91 -5.79
CA VAL A 82 9.55 6.73 -7.14
C VAL A 82 8.09 6.27 -7.05
N ASN A 83 7.21 6.93 -7.79
CA ASN A 83 5.87 6.43 -8.05
C ASN A 83 5.97 5.23 -9.00
N PRO A 84 5.51 4.02 -8.61
CA PRO A 84 5.65 2.84 -9.47
C PRO A 84 4.64 2.80 -10.62
N VAL A 85 3.65 3.69 -10.68
CA VAL A 85 2.59 3.67 -11.69
C VAL A 85 3.03 4.37 -12.96
N VAL A 86 3.27 3.60 -14.01
CA VAL A 86 3.59 4.11 -15.36
C VAL A 86 2.33 4.04 -16.22
N SER A 87 1.87 5.17 -16.76
CA SER A 87 0.70 5.27 -17.63
C SER A 87 1.08 5.75 -19.04
N CYS A 88 0.23 5.49 -20.04
CA CYS A 88 0.51 5.91 -21.41
C CYS A 88 0.31 7.40 -21.66
N GLY A 89 -0.43 8.10 -20.81
CA GLY A 89 -0.72 9.52 -20.91
C GLY A 89 -1.77 9.93 -21.94
N ASP A 90 -2.22 9.05 -22.85
CA ASP A 90 -3.04 9.39 -24.01
C ASP A 90 -4.39 8.65 -24.12
N CYS A 91 -4.61 7.53 -23.42
CA CYS A 91 -5.91 6.85 -23.41
C CYS A 91 -6.97 7.68 -22.66
N GLU A 92 -8.25 7.29 -22.81
CA GLU A 92 -9.36 7.99 -22.17
C GLU A 92 -9.17 8.14 -20.66
N PHE A 93 -8.75 7.10 -19.94
CA PHE A 93 -8.53 7.17 -18.50
C PHE A 93 -7.41 8.13 -18.11
N CYS A 94 -6.30 8.14 -18.88
CA CYS A 94 -5.23 9.10 -18.62
C CYS A 94 -5.69 10.55 -18.85
N ARG A 95 -6.48 10.79 -19.91
CA ARG A 95 -7.03 12.12 -20.22
C ARG A 95 -8.10 12.58 -19.21
N GLU A 96 -8.75 11.62 -18.52
CA GLU A 96 -9.68 11.90 -17.42
C GLU A 96 -8.98 12.09 -16.06
N GLY A 97 -7.63 12.04 -16.01
CA GLY A 97 -6.88 12.11 -14.75
C GLY A 97 -6.98 10.85 -13.89
N LYS A 98 -7.16 9.68 -14.52
CA LYS A 98 -7.25 8.37 -13.86
C LYS A 98 -6.14 7.42 -14.36
N PRO A 99 -4.84 7.78 -14.24
CA PRO A 99 -3.74 7.02 -14.82
C PRO A 99 -3.65 5.58 -14.31
N ILE A 100 -4.12 5.31 -13.07
CA ILE A 100 -4.14 3.95 -12.51
C ILE A 100 -5.05 3.01 -13.30
N LEU A 101 -6.06 3.51 -14.01
CA LEU A 101 -6.98 2.75 -14.85
C LEU A 101 -6.53 2.70 -16.31
N CYS A 102 -5.33 3.16 -16.62
CA CYS A 102 -4.75 3.15 -17.96
C CYS A 102 -4.74 1.73 -18.56
N HIS A 103 -5.19 1.57 -19.81
CA HIS A 103 -5.18 0.29 -20.52
C HIS A 103 -3.77 -0.30 -20.71
N ASN A 104 -2.76 0.58 -20.86
CA ASN A 104 -1.37 0.21 -21.05
C ASN A 104 -0.54 0.46 -19.78
N ARG A 105 -1.18 0.36 -18.62
CA ARG A 105 -0.52 0.59 -17.34
C ARG A 105 0.61 -0.41 -17.11
N LYS A 106 1.77 0.11 -16.73
CA LYS A 106 2.89 -0.67 -16.19
C LYS A 106 3.09 -0.33 -14.72
N GLY A 107 3.57 -1.29 -13.95
CA GLY A 107 3.93 -1.10 -12.54
C GLY A 107 5.39 -1.48 -12.34
N LEU A 108 6.21 -0.50 -11.96
CA LEU A 108 7.59 -0.76 -11.57
C LEU A 108 7.61 -1.72 -10.38
N GLY A 109 8.26 -2.86 -10.54
CA GLY A 109 8.32 -3.92 -9.54
C GLY A 109 7.11 -4.86 -9.49
N THR A 110 6.12 -4.71 -10.39
CA THR A 110 5.00 -5.65 -10.50
C THR A 110 4.95 -6.34 -11.87
N ASN A 111 5.04 -5.61 -12.98
CA ASN A 111 5.17 -6.13 -14.33
C ASN A 111 6.20 -5.37 -15.19
N TRP A 112 6.98 -4.49 -14.55
CA TRP A 112 8.13 -3.78 -15.09
C TRP A 112 9.25 -3.79 -14.05
N PRO A 113 10.55 -3.73 -14.41
CA PRO A 113 11.64 -3.80 -13.45
C PRO A 113 11.53 -2.80 -12.29
N GLY A 114 11.69 -3.28 -11.06
CA GLY A 114 11.53 -2.52 -9.81
C GLY A 114 12.80 -2.37 -8.99
N SER A 115 12.61 -2.23 -7.68
CA SER A 115 13.62 -1.77 -6.72
C SER A 115 14.32 -2.87 -5.92
N PHE A 116 14.00 -4.16 -6.13
CA PHE A 116 14.80 -5.20 -5.47
C PHE A 116 16.10 -5.45 -6.22
N ALA A 117 16.84 -4.35 -6.41
CA ALA A 117 18.16 -4.27 -7.01
C ALA A 117 18.91 -3.07 -6.42
N GLU A 118 20.25 -3.05 -6.50
CA GLU A 118 21.05 -1.92 -6.01
C GLU A 118 20.74 -0.60 -6.75
N TYR A 119 20.28 -0.69 -8.00
CA TYR A 119 19.90 0.48 -8.83
C TYR A 119 18.64 0.18 -9.62
N MET A 120 17.85 1.22 -9.85
CA MET A 120 16.72 1.19 -10.77
C MET A 120 16.66 2.45 -11.63
N ILE A 121 15.97 2.37 -12.75
CA ILE A 121 15.67 3.53 -13.61
C ILE A 121 14.18 3.85 -13.49
N ALA A 122 13.89 5.17 -13.43
CA ALA A 122 12.55 5.70 -13.60
C ALA A 122 12.59 6.96 -14.48
N THR A 123 11.51 7.26 -15.18
CA THR A 123 11.37 8.54 -15.87
C THR A 123 11.21 9.66 -14.85
N GLN A 124 11.71 10.85 -15.17
CA GLN A 124 11.80 11.97 -14.22
C GLN A 124 10.45 12.43 -13.64
N ASP A 125 9.34 12.20 -14.34
CA ASP A 125 7.98 12.50 -13.91
C ASP A 125 7.46 11.58 -12.80
N LEU A 126 8.06 10.40 -12.67
CA LEU A 126 7.74 9.43 -11.59
C LEU A 126 8.63 9.61 -10.35
N VAL A 127 9.67 10.43 -10.41
CA VAL A 127 10.63 10.62 -9.32
C VAL A 127 10.23 11.82 -8.48
N PHE A 128 10.23 11.64 -7.15
CA PHE A 128 9.86 12.68 -6.18
C PHE A 128 10.98 12.90 -5.16
N LYS A 129 11.35 14.16 -4.92
CA LYS A 129 12.27 14.52 -3.83
C LYS A 129 11.58 14.28 -2.49
N VAL A 130 12.30 13.68 -1.56
CA VAL A 130 11.76 13.38 -0.21
C VAL A 130 12.22 14.39 0.85
N GLY A 131 12.87 15.47 0.45
CA GLY A 131 13.32 16.52 1.36
C GLY A 131 14.25 15.98 2.46
N ASN A 132 13.93 16.30 3.70
CA ASN A 132 14.69 15.89 4.88
C ASN A 132 14.21 14.56 5.49
N LEU A 133 13.29 13.85 4.85
CA LEU A 133 12.81 12.57 5.36
C LEU A 133 13.96 11.54 5.44
N SER A 134 14.01 10.81 6.55
CA SER A 134 14.92 9.66 6.66
C SER A 134 14.48 8.55 5.70
N PRO A 135 15.39 7.65 5.30
CA PRO A 135 15.01 6.49 4.47
C PRO A 135 13.89 5.66 5.10
N ASP A 136 13.90 5.50 6.42
CA ASP A 136 12.89 4.75 7.19
C ASP A 136 11.48 5.35 7.09
N VAL A 137 11.37 6.65 6.89
CA VAL A 137 10.08 7.32 6.67
C VAL A 137 9.74 7.34 5.17
N ALA A 138 10.71 7.69 4.34
CA ALA A 138 10.49 7.87 2.91
C ALA A 138 10.13 6.57 2.16
N VAL A 139 10.56 5.39 2.65
CA VAL A 139 10.19 4.09 2.08
C VAL A 139 8.67 3.81 2.17
N PHE A 140 7.96 4.54 3.04
CA PHE A 140 6.50 4.48 3.13
C PHE A 140 5.77 5.39 2.12
N ALA A 141 6.47 6.12 1.27
CA ALA A 141 5.83 7.05 0.32
C ALA A 141 4.79 6.35 -0.54
N GLU A 142 5.11 5.19 -1.12
CA GLU A 142 4.18 4.42 -1.96
C GLU A 142 2.98 3.88 -1.15
N PRO A 143 3.14 3.07 -0.08
CA PRO A 143 1.99 2.55 0.66
C PRO A 143 1.16 3.66 1.33
N ALA A 144 1.78 4.78 1.67
CA ALA A 144 1.06 5.94 2.17
C ALA A 144 0.30 6.69 1.06
N ALA A 145 0.82 6.70 -0.18
CA ALA A 145 0.12 7.25 -1.35
C ALA A 145 -1.13 6.42 -1.67
N CYS A 146 -1.06 5.10 -1.59
CA CYS A 146 -2.22 4.22 -1.68
C CYS A 146 -3.26 4.50 -0.57
N ALA A 147 -2.81 4.67 0.67
CA ALA A 147 -3.70 5.01 1.77
C ALA A 147 -4.33 6.40 1.60
N MET A 148 -3.57 7.38 1.09
CA MET A 148 -4.08 8.73 0.77
C MET A 148 -5.16 8.67 -0.30
N HIS A 149 -4.94 7.87 -1.37
CA HIS A 149 -5.95 7.67 -2.41
C HIS A 149 -7.23 7.05 -1.82
N GLY A 150 -7.12 6.00 -1.00
CA GLY A 150 -8.26 5.40 -0.31
C GLY A 150 -9.02 6.40 0.56
N ALA A 151 -8.32 7.24 1.31
CA ALA A 151 -8.93 8.29 2.13
C ALA A 151 -9.67 9.34 1.29
N GLN A 152 -9.11 9.75 0.14
CA GLN A 152 -9.76 10.67 -0.80
C GLN A 152 -11.02 10.06 -1.42
N MET A 153 -10.97 8.78 -1.83
CA MET A 153 -12.12 8.05 -2.39
C MET A 153 -13.27 7.92 -1.39
N LEU A 154 -12.98 7.85 -0.10
CA LEU A 154 -13.99 7.76 0.95
C LEU A 154 -14.74 9.07 1.19
N GLY A 155 -14.17 10.22 0.85
CA GLY A 155 -14.80 11.52 1.06
C GLY A 155 -15.21 11.71 2.52
N ILE A 156 -14.28 11.54 3.45
CA ILE A 156 -14.51 11.50 4.90
C ILE A 156 -15.17 12.81 5.36
N LYS A 157 -16.34 12.69 5.98
CA LYS A 157 -17.05 13.86 6.52
C LYS A 157 -16.65 14.08 7.98
N PRO A 158 -16.50 15.33 8.45
CA PRO A 158 -16.31 15.63 9.85
C PRO A 158 -17.40 14.98 10.72
N GLY A 159 -16.98 14.34 11.80
CA GLY A 159 -17.89 13.63 12.69
C GLY A 159 -18.17 12.16 12.33
N SER A 160 -17.67 11.66 11.19
CA SER A 160 -17.86 10.26 10.80
C SER A 160 -17.21 9.26 11.78
N SER A 161 -17.85 8.11 11.94
CA SER A 161 -17.29 6.93 12.59
C SER A 161 -16.72 5.97 11.56
N ALA A 162 -15.49 5.48 11.78
CA ALA A 162 -14.80 4.57 10.87
C ALA A 162 -14.41 3.27 11.54
N LEU A 163 -14.52 2.16 10.81
CA LEU A 163 -14.03 0.84 11.16
C LEU A 163 -13.13 0.33 10.06
N ILE A 164 -11.92 -0.07 10.41
CA ILE A 164 -10.95 -0.65 9.47
C ILE A 164 -10.63 -2.07 9.93
N PHE A 165 -10.89 -3.05 9.09
CA PHE A 165 -10.38 -4.40 9.24
C PHE A 165 -9.01 -4.51 8.60
N GLY A 166 -8.01 -4.81 9.41
CA GLY A 166 -6.61 -4.92 8.98
C GLY A 166 -5.70 -3.93 9.70
N ALA A 167 -4.96 -4.43 10.70
CA ALA A 167 -3.95 -3.67 11.43
C ALA A 167 -2.56 -3.77 10.79
N GLY A 168 -2.48 -4.04 9.47
CA GLY A 168 -1.25 -4.02 8.68
C GLY A 168 -0.74 -2.59 8.44
N PRO A 169 0.45 -2.42 7.82
CA PRO A 169 1.04 -1.10 7.59
C PRO A 169 0.07 -0.13 6.90
N THR A 170 -0.53 -0.55 5.80
CA THR A 170 -1.43 0.28 5.00
C THR A 170 -2.73 0.62 5.75
N GLY A 171 -3.32 -0.37 6.47
CA GLY A 171 -4.50 -0.10 7.30
C GLY A 171 -4.24 0.90 8.43
N GLN A 172 -3.03 0.88 9.01
CA GLN A 172 -2.62 1.87 10.01
C GLN A 172 -2.34 3.25 9.43
N LEU A 173 -1.78 3.33 8.22
CA LEU A 173 -1.62 4.60 7.51
C LEU A 173 -3.00 5.19 7.15
N LEU A 174 -3.92 4.37 6.65
CA LEU A 174 -5.28 4.79 6.34
C LEU A 174 -6.03 5.25 7.60
N ALA A 175 -5.88 4.56 8.74
CA ALA A 175 -6.49 4.95 10.00
C ALA A 175 -6.07 6.35 10.46
N GLN A 176 -4.77 6.67 10.35
CA GLN A 176 -4.24 8.00 10.66
C GLN A 176 -4.82 9.07 9.72
N LEU A 177 -4.88 8.77 8.42
CA LEU A 177 -5.46 9.68 7.43
C LEU A 177 -6.95 9.93 7.71
N MET A 178 -7.71 8.91 8.07
CA MET A 178 -9.12 9.07 8.43
C MET A 178 -9.28 9.96 9.68
N ALA A 179 -8.50 9.73 10.71
CA ALA A 179 -8.52 10.55 11.93
C ALA A 179 -8.17 12.02 11.64
N THR A 180 -7.13 12.27 10.82
CA THR A 180 -6.70 13.62 10.45
C THR A 180 -7.60 14.30 9.42
N SER A 181 -8.44 13.54 8.69
CA SER A 181 -9.42 14.06 7.74
C SER A 181 -10.79 14.37 8.36
N GLY A 182 -10.94 14.22 9.68
CA GLY A 182 -12.15 14.65 10.40
C GLY A 182 -13.05 13.52 10.89
N ALA A 183 -12.65 12.25 10.80
CA ALA A 183 -13.38 11.19 11.48
C ALA A 183 -13.37 11.43 13.00
N ALA A 184 -14.55 11.39 13.63
CA ALA A 184 -14.68 11.57 15.08
C ALA A 184 -14.27 10.32 15.87
N SER A 185 -14.26 9.17 15.23
CA SER A 185 -13.84 7.91 15.86
C SER A 185 -13.31 6.95 14.79
N VAL A 186 -12.10 6.44 14.98
CA VAL A 186 -11.49 5.41 14.15
C VAL A 186 -11.25 4.15 14.98
N THR A 187 -11.90 3.05 14.59
CA THR A 187 -11.72 1.73 15.18
C THR A 187 -10.89 0.86 14.25
N VAL A 188 -9.81 0.26 14.73
CA VAL A 188 -9.01 -0.71 13.97
C VAL A 188 -9.24 -2.10 14.54
N ALA A 189 -9.71 -3.01 13.69
CA ALA A 189 -9.88 -4.42 14.01
C ALA A 189 -8.77 -5.26 13.38
N GLY A 190 -8.16 -6.15 14.15
CA GLY A 190 -7.05 -6.99 13.68
C GLY A 190 -6.87 -8.22 14.56
N SER A 191 -6.12 -9.20 14.07
CA SER A 191 -5.94 -10.49 14.77
C SER A 191 -4.65 -10.58 15.59
N THR A 192 -3.89 -9.50 15.72
CA THR A 192 -2.56 -9.50 16.36
C THR A 192 -2.45 -8.34 17.33
N GLN A 193 -2.32 -8.63 18.62
CA GLN A 193 -2.40 -7.61 19.68
C GLN A 193 -1.35 -6.51 19.52
N PHE A 194 -0.07 -6.85 19.27
CA PHE A 194 0.97 -5.81 19.14
C PHE A 194 0.69 -4.81 17.99
N LYS A 195 0.06 -5.28 16.89
CA LYS A 195 -0.33 -4.40 15.76
C LYS A 195 -1.48 -3.47 16.16
N LEU A 196 -2.38 -3.94 17.01
CA LEU A 196 -3.46 -3.12 17.58
C LEU A 196 -2.92 -2.10 18.59
N ASP A 197 -1.96 -2.49 19.42
CA ASP A 197 -1.29 -1.58 20.36
C ASP A 197 -0.56 -0.47 19.60
N LEU A 198 0.10 -0.82 18.48
CA LEU A 198 0.72 0.15 17.59
C LEU A 198 -0.31 1.06 16.92
N ALA A 199 -1.44 0.50 16.41
CA ALA A 199 -2.53 1.30 15.84
C ALA A 199 -3.08 2.32 16.85
N LYS A 200 -3.24 1.90 18.12
CA LYS A 200 -3.65 2.79 19.21
C LYS A 200 -2.64 3.91 19.46
N LYS A 201 -1.35 3.57 19.47
CA LYS A 201 -0.24 4.53 19.62
C LYS A 201 -0.17 5.52 18.45
N LEU A 202 -0.51 5.09 17.24
CA LEU A 202 -0.48 5.90 16.03
C LEU A 202 -1.77 6.72 15.81
N GLY A 203 -2.77 6.62 16.71
CA GLY A 203 -3.93 7.51 16.69
C GLY A 203 -5.29 6.85 16.43
N ALA A 204 -5.38 5.53 16.39
CA ALA A 204 -6.68 4.87 16.43
C ALA A 204 -7.38 5.12 17.78
N ASP A 205 -8.66 5.53 17.77
CA ASP A 205 -9.41 5.76 19.00
C ASP A 205 -9.76 4.49 19.73
N LYS A 206 -10.07 3.43 18.97
CA LYS A 206 -10.43 2.11 19.50
C LYS A 206 -9.73 1.02 18.71
N THR A 207 -9.49 -0.09 19.37
CA THR A 207 -8.98 -1.32 18.74
C THR A 207 -9.83 -2.51 19.13
N TYR A 208 -9.94 -3.48 18.22
CA TYR A 208 -10.68 -4.72 18.47
C TYR A 208 -9.84 -5.92 18.06
N LEU A 209 -9.55 -6.81 19.01
CA LEU A 209 -8.85 -8.06 18.71
C LEU A 209 -9.86 -9.09 18.18
N MET A 210 -9.77 -9.36 16.88
CA MET A 210 -10.66 -10.29 16.20
C MET A 210 -10.11 -11.73 16.20
N ASP A 211 -11.02 -12.69 16.31
CA ASP A 211 -10.73 -14.09 16.02
C ASP A 211 -11.03 -14.37 14.54
N ARG A 212 -10.00 -14.71 13.77
CA ARG A 212 -10.12 -15.05 12.33
C ARG A 212 -11.02 -16.27 12.09
N ASN A 213 -11.12 -17.18 13.07
CA ASN A 213 -11.96 -18.37 12.98
C ASN A 213 -13.43 -18.11 13.35
N ASN A 214 -13.73 -16.91 13.86
CA ASN A 214 -15.09 -16.55 14.30
C ASN A 214 -15.42 -15.08 13.97
N VAL A 215 -15.49 -14.76 12.68
CA VAL A 215 -15.83 -13.41 12.20
C VAL A 215 -17.26 -12.98 12.59
N GLU A 216 -18.19 -13.93 12.75
CA GLU A 216 -19.56 -13.66 13.20
C GLU A 216 -19.60 -13.10 14.62
N LYS A 217 -18.75 -13.62 15.50
CA LYS A 217 -18.59 -13.05 16.84
C LYS A 217 -18.06 -11.61 16.75
N THR A 218 -17.08 -11.39 15.90
CA THR A 218 -16.53 -10.05 15.66
C THR A 218 -17.63 -9.07 15.22
N LYS A 219 -18.46 -9.44 14.25
CA LYS A 219 -19.62 -8.65 13.80
C LYS A 219 -20.56 -8.34 14.97
N THR A 220 -20.94 -9.36 15.74
CA THR A 220 -21.86 -9.21 16.87
C THR A 220 -21.32 -8.24 17.92
N ASP A 221 -20.05 -8.35 18.28
CA ASP A 221 -19.43 -7.50 19.30
C ASP A 221 -19.27 -6.06 18.83
N LEU A 222 -18.90 -5.85 17.58
CA LEU A 222 -18.80 -4.51 16.97
C LEU A 222 -20.16 -3.83 16.84
N LEU A 223 -21.24 -4.57 16.51
CA LEU A 223 -22.60 -4.04 16.52
C LEU A 223 -23.12 -3.72 17.93
N LYS A 224 -22.72 -4.48 18.96
CA LYS A 224 -23.01 -4.08 20.36
C LYS A 224 -22.32 -2.77 20.73
N ALA A 225 -21.09 -2.55 20.26
CA ALA A 225 -20.34 -1.32 20.51
C ALA A 225 -20.85 -0.13 19.69
N SER A 226 -21.41 -0.39 18.51
CA SER A 226 -22.00 0.61 17.58
C SER A 226 -23.30 0.04 16.97
N PRO A 227 -24.43 0.11 17.65
CA PRO A 227 -25.68 -0.54 17.21
C PRO A 227 -26.20 -0.06 15.85
N SER A 228 -25.92 1.19 15.48
CA SER A 228 -26.26 1.75 14.15
C SER A 228 -25.25 1.42 13.05
N GLY A 229 -24.17 0.72 13.36
CA GLY A 229 -23.04 0.51 12.47
C GLY A 229 -22.10 1.72 12.39
N TYR A 230 -21.20 1.72 11.40
CA TYR A 230 -20.18 2.73 11.19
C TYR A 230 -20.45 3.48 9.88
N ASP A 231 -20.14 4.78 9.82
CA ASP A 231 -20.29 5.60 8.60
C ASP A 231 -19.40 5.06 7.47
N ILE A 232 -18.23 4.58 7.83
CA ILE A 232 -17.23 4.02 6.93
C ILE A 232 -16.75 2.69 7.48
N VAL A 233 -16.78 1.66 6.63
CA VAL A 233 -16.18 0.34 6.93
C VAL A 233 -15.19 0.02 5.83
N VAL A 234 -13.96 -0.32 6.18
CA VAL A 234 -12.89 -0.67 5.23
C VAL A 234 -12.45 -2.11 5.47
N GLU A 235 -12.49 -2.91 4.41
CA GLU A 235 -11.86 -4.21 4.35
C GLU A 235 -10.44 -4.05 3.79
N ALA A 236 -9.42 -4.18 4.63
CA ALA A 236 -8.00 -4.06 4.27
C ALA A 236 -7.19 -5.33 4.62
N THR A 237 -7.84 -6.49 4.60
CA THR A 237 -7.21 -7.79 4.90
C THR A 237 -7.11 -8.70 3.69
N GLY A 238 -7.94 -8.48 2.66
CA GLY A 238 -8.13 -9.38 1.52
C GLY A 238 -8.96 -10.63 1.84
N SER A 239 -9.60 -10.70 3.03
CA SER A 239 -10.38 -11.87 3.44
C SER A 239 -11.85 -11.74 3.04
N MET A 240 -12.35 -12.69 2.26
CA MET A 240 -13.77 -12.72 1.86
C MET A 240 -14.71 -12.87 3.06
N GLN A 241 -14.32 -13.62 4.07
CA GLN A 241 -15.10 -13.76 5.31
C GLN A 241 -15.24 -12.44 6.06
N VAL A 242 -14.21 -11.60 6.03
CA VAL A 242 -14.25 -10.24 6.59
C VAL A 242 -15.09 -9.33 5.72
N ALA A 243 -14.96 -9.41 4.39
CA ALA A 243 -15.76 -8.63 3.46
C ALA A 243 -17.28 -8.88 3.64
N GLU A 244 -17.70 -10.12 3.90
CA GLU A 244 -19.11 -10.49 4.13
C GLU A 244 -19.74 -9.81 5.36
N ILE A 245 -18.95 -9.51 6.38
CA ILE A 245 -19.46 -8.81 7.57
C ILE A 245 -19.41 -7.28 7.46
N CYS A 246 -18.76 -6.72 6.43
CA CYS A 246 -18.60 -5.27 6.29
C CYS A 246 -19.92 -4.57 5.96
N VAL A 247 -20.74 -5.11 5.06
CA VAL A 247 -22.05 -4.51 4.73
C VAL A 247 -22.97 -4.44 5.95
N PRO A 248 -23.16 -5.53 6.75
CA PRO A 248 -23.91 -5.46 8.01
C PRO A 248 -23.39 -4.43 9.01
N LEU A 249 -22.09 -4.21 9.07
CA LEU A 249 -21.44 -3.26 9.98
C LEU A 249 -21.49 -1.80 9.46
N THR A 250 -21.76 -1.60 8.19
CA THR A 250 -21.93 -0.25 7.61
C THR A 250 -23.30 0.30 7.98
N ARG A 251 -23.38 1.53 8.50
CA ARG A 251 -24.66 2.16 8.80
C ARG A 251 -25.43 2.51 7.53
N SER A 252 -26.75 2.76 7.64
CA SER A 252 -27.54 3.26 6.52
C SER A 252 -27.00 4.60 6.00
N GLY A 253 -26.85 4.72 4.68
CA GLY A 253 -26.21 5.87 4.00
C GLY A 253 -24.68 5.85 4.10
N GLY A 254 -24.08 4.82 4.68
CA GLY A 254 -22.63 4.69 4.85
C GLY A 254 -21.90 4.10 3.64
N THR A 255 -20.59 3.95 3.77
CA THR A 255 -19.72 3.43 2.72
C THR A 255 -18.94 2.20 3.21
N PHE A 256 -19.02 1.12 2.47
CA PHE A 256 -18.11 -0.02 2.56
C PHE A 256 -17.04 0.09 1.47
N MET A 257 -15.76 0.07 1.86
CA MET A 257 -14.64 0.07 0.92
C MET A 257 -13.94 -1.28 0.89
N VAL A 258 -13.80 -1.83 -0.33
CA VAL A 258 -12.93 -2.96 -0.64
C VAL A 258 -11.55 -2.40 -0.93
N TYR A 259 -10.59 -2.64 -0.05
CA TYR A 259 -9.25 -2.08 -0.09
C TYR A 259 -8.15 -3.17 -0.08
N GLY A 260 -8.39 -4.27 0.60
CA GLY A 260 -7.48 -5.42 0.62
C GLY A 260 -7.42 -6.13 -0.73
N VAL A 261 -6.24 -6.64 -1.08
CA VAL A 261 -6.09 -7.48 -2.29
C VAL A 261 -6.60 -8.88 -1.97
N ALA A 262 -7.57 -9.34 -2.76
CA ALA A 262 -8.09 -10.69 -2.74
C ALA A 262 -7.57 -11.47 -3.96
N GLU A 263 -7.63 -12.79 -3.92
CA GLU A 263 -7.38 -13.62 -5.10
C GLU A 263 -8.43 -13.31 -6.19
N PRO A 264 -8.05 -13.31 -7.48
CA PRO A 264 -8.93 -12.87 -8.58
C PRO A 264 -10.26 -13.64 -8.66
N ASP A 265 -10.26 -14.91 -8.29
CA ASP A 265 -11.44 -15.79 -8.38
C ASP A 265 -12.26 -15.83 -7.09
N GLU A 266 -11.80 -15.20 -6.02
CA GLU A 266 -12.52 -15.16 -4.76
C GLU A 266 -13.69 -14.19 -4.82
N THR A 267 -14.79 -14.58 -4.20
CA THR A 267 -16.01 -13.77 -4.12
C THR A 267 -16.57 -13.76 -2.72
N PHE A 268 -17.25 -12.67 -2.34
CA PHE A 268 -18.00 -12.57 -1.10
C PHE A 268 -19.48 -12.28 -1.38
N LYS A 269 -20.35 -12.71 -0.46
CA LYS A 269 -21.80 -12.55 -0.58
C LYS A 269 -22.27 -11.30 0.12
N ILE A 270 -23.15 -10.55 -0.53
CA ILE A 270 -23.85 -9.41 0.06
C ILE A 270 -25.36 -9.55 -0.13
N ASN A 271 -26.14 -9.01 0.80
CA ASN A 271 -27.59 -8.91 0.65
C ASN A 271 -27.91 -7.68 -0.21
N ALA A 272 -28.37 -7.90 -1.44
CA ALA A 272 -28.71 -6.81 -2.38
C ALA A 272 -29.84 -5.90 -1.84
N PHE A 273 -30.80 -6.47 -1.07
CA PHE A 273 -31.87 -5.68 -0.45
C PHE A 273 -31.32 -4.73 0.62
N ASP A 274 -30.34 -5.17 1.43
CA ASP A 274 -29.67 -4.33 2.41
C ASP A 274 -28.95 -3.15 1.74
N VAL A 275 -28.22 -3.41 0.64
CA VAL A 275 -27.55 -2.35 -0.11
C VAL A 275 -28.56 -1.33 -0.65
N PHE A 276 -29.67 -1.81 -1.26
CA PHE A 276 -30.72 -0.96 -1.81
C PHE A 276 -31.46 -0.16 -0.71
N HIS A 277 -32.00 -0.87 0.29
CA HIS A 277 -32.88 -0.25 1.29
C HIS A 277 -32.14 0.68 2.25
N ARG A 278 -30.87 0.39 2.53
CA ARG A 278 -30.02 1.18 3.43
C ARG A 278 -29.13 2.19 2.70
N GLU A 279 -29.25 2.31 1.37
CA GLU A 279 -28.46 3.22 0.52
C GLU A 279 -26.94 3.09 0.76
N ILE A 280 -26.44 1.85 0.89
CA ILE A 280 -25.02 1.60 1.16
C ILE A 280 -24.22 1.79 -0.13
N ARG A 281 -23.15 2.59 -0.07
CA ARG A 281 -22.17 2.68 -1.14
C ARG A 281 -21.13 1.58 -0.95
N ILE A 282 -20.83 0.84 -2.03
CA ILE A 282 -19.69 -0.09 -2.11
C ILE A 282 -18.65 0.54 -3.02
N GLN A 283 -17.43 0.74 -2.51
CA GLN A 283 -16.36 1.48 -3.17
C GLN A 283 -15.08 0.64 -3.20
N GLY A 284 -14.48 0.44 -4.40
CA GLY A 284 -13.12 -0.09 -4.52
C GLY A 284 -12.08 1.02 -4.44
N SER A 285 -10.87 0.68 -3.97
CA SER A 285 -9.71 1.56 -4.07
C SER A 285 -8.51 0.74 -4.53
N PHE A 286 -7.88 1.16 -5.62
CA PHE A 286 -6.76 0.44 -6.22
C PHE A 286 -5.55 1.36 -6.37
N ALA A 287 -4.43 0.97 -5.74
CA ALA A 287 -3.16 1.68 -5.77
C ALA A 287 -3.31 3.20 -5.47
N GLU A 288 -2.74 4.08 -6.31
CA GLU A 288 -2.75 5.50 -6.06
C GLU A 288 -2.96 6.33 -7.35
N ILE A 289 -3.49 7.54 -7.21
CA ILE A 289 -3.63 8.52 -8.30
C ILE A 289 -3.16 9.88 -7.76
N ASP A 290 -2.06 10.41 -8.30
CA ASP A 290 -1.54 11.76 -8.05
C ASP A 290 -1.41 12.14 -6.55
N THR A 291 -1.24 11.14 -5.68
CA THR A 291 -1.22 11.34 -4.22
C THR A 291 0.18 11.51 -3.63
N PHE A 292 1.25 11.24 -4.38
CA PHE A 292 2.63 11.36 -3.89
C PHE A 292 2.95 12.74 -3.28
N PRO A 293 2.65 13.88 -3.92
CA PRO A 293 2.95 15.19 -3.32
C PRO A 293 2.25 15.41 -1.98
N ALA A 294 0.96 15.09 -1.89
CA ALA A 294 0.20 15.23 -0.65
C ALA A 294 0.70 14.29 0.45
N THR A 295 1.09 13.07 0.06
CA THR A 295 1.64 12.05 0.96
C THR A 295 2.99 12.47 1.53
N LEU A 296 3.91 12.94 0.68
CA LEU A 296 5.21 13.44 1.13
C LEU A 296 5.06 14.62 2.10
N ALA A 297 4.15 15.56 1.81
CA ALA A 297 3.84 16.66 2.72
C ALA A 297 3.26 16.18 4.06
N ALA A 298 2.43 15.13 4.06
CA ALA A 298 1.88 14.55 5.29
C ALA A 298 2.96 13.81 6.11
N LEU A 299 3.88 13.12 5.46
CA LEU A 299 5.04 12.48 6.12
C LEU A 299 6.00 13.54 6.66
N GLU A 300 6.35 14.57 5.89
CA GLU A 300 7.28 15.62 6.28
C GLU A 300 6.76 16.47 7.46
N SER A 301 5.46 16.76 7.47
CA SER A 301 4.81 17.48 8.57
C SER A 301 4.58 16.63 9.83
N GLY A 302 4.87 15.33 9.80
CA GLY A 302 4.61 14.39 10.90
C GLY A 302 3.13 14.11 11.17
N ARG A 303 2.23 14.54 10.28
CA ARG A 303 0.80 14.20 10.35
C ARG A 303 0.55 12.72 10.07
N LEU A 304 1.39 12.12 9.24
CA LEU A 304 1.42 10.69 8.99
C LEU A 304 2.69 10.11 9.60
N LYS A 305 2.54 9.24 10.60
CA LYS A 305 3.64 8.69 11.39
C LYS A 305 3.92 7.25 10.97
N THR A 306 5.20 6.90 10.92
CA THR A 306 5.68 5.56 10.55
C THR A 306 6.46 4.87 11.67
N ASP A 307 6.54 5.49 12.85
CA ASP A 307 7.29 4.99 14.00
C ASP A 307 6.80 3.61 14.44
N GLY A 308 7.71 2.65 14.45
CA GLY A 308 7.42 1.27 14.85
C GLY A 308 6.77 0.41 13.76
N LEU A 309 6.51 0.94 12.56
CA LEU A 309 5.97 0.16 11.45
C LEU A 309 7.02 -0.78 10.86
N ILE A 310 8.29 -0.37 10.71
CA ILE A 310 9.37 -1.28 10.25
C ILE A 310 9.76 -2.17 11.42
N THR A 311 9.57 -3.47 11.27
CA THR A 311 9.93 -4.48 12.28
C THR A 311 11.11 -5.35 11.87
N HIS A 312 11.31 -5.55 10.57
CA HIS A 312 12.34 -6.44 10.04
C HIS A 312 13.16 -5.76 8.95
N ARG A 313 14.46 -6.06 8.95
CA ARG A 313 15.40 -5.58 7.94
C ARG A 313 16.25 -6.74 7.46
N PHE A 314 16.28 -6.94 6.18
CA PHE A 314 17.10 -7.98 5.54
C PHE A 314 18.01 -7.34 4.51
N SER A 315 19.13 -7.99 4.20
CA SER A 315 19.90 -7.67 3.00
C SER A 315 19.22 -8.26 1.76
N ILE A 316 19.61 -7.80 0.57
CA ILE A 316 19.11 -8.39 -0.69
C ILE A 316 19.41 -9.91 -0.74
N ASP A 317 20.55 -10.34 -0.22
CA ASP A 317 20.94 -11.77 -0.18
C ASP A 317 20.00 -12.62 0.69
N GLU A 318 19.23 -11.99 1.55
CA GLU A 318 18.26 -12.63 2.44
C GLU A 318 16.80 -12.49 1.97
N TYR A 319 16.59 -12.11 0.70
CA TYR A 319 15.23 -11.88 0.17
C TYR A 319 14.27 -13.06 0.41
N GLY A 320 14.76 -14.31 0.26
CA GLY A 320 13.95 -15.49 0.57
C GLY A 320 13.48 -15.55 2.03
N LYS A 321 14.32 -15.11 2.98
CA LYS A 321 13.95 -15.02 4.40
C LYS A 321 12.93 -13.88 4.62
N ALA A 322 13.06 -12.78 3.87
CA ALA A 322 12.08 -11.67 3.94
C ALA A 322 10.69 -12.11 3.50
N LEU A 323 10.57 -12.87 2.41
CA LEU A 323 9.30 -13.46 1.95
C LEU A 323 8.73 -14.44 2.97
N GLU A 324 9.57 -15.31 3.55
CA GLU A 324 9.11 -16.25 4.57
C GLU A 324 8.64 -15.56 5.84
N ALA A 325 9.35 -14.51 6.29
CA ALA A 325 8.92 -13.70 7.42
C ALA A 325 7.59 -12.99 7.15
N LEU A 326 7.40 -12.46 5.92
CA LEU A 326 6.13 -11.83 5.54
C LEU A 326 4.97 -12.83 5.58
N ARG A 327 5.21 -14.08 5.19
CA ARG A 327 4.20 -15.16 5.13
C ARG A 327 3.82 -15.68 6.51
N SER A 328 4.80 -15.93 7.37
CA SER A 328 4.63 -16.77 8.57
C SER A 328 4.89 -16.05 9.89
N ASP A 329 5.71 -15.00 9.93
CA ASP A 329 6.08 -14.33 11.18
C ASP A 329 4.98 -13.36 11.64
N LYS A 330 4.27 -13.75 12.70
CA LYS A 330 3.23 -12.90 13.31
C LYS A 330 3.76 -11.59 13.89
N SER A 331 5.08 -11.51 14.17
CA SER A 331 5.73 -10.28 14.62
C SER A 331 6.09 -9.34 13.47
N ALA A 332 6.07 -9.80 12.22
CA ALA A 332 6.33 -8.97 11.06
C ALA A 332 5.20 -7.96 10.83
N HIS A 333 5.58 -6.70 10.63
CA HIS A 333 4.66 -5.63 10.24
C HIS A 333 5.08 -5.06 8.87
N LYS A 334 6.02 -4.12 8.79
CA LYS A 334 6.69 -3.77 7.53
C LYS A 334 8.10 -4.37 7.54
N ILE A 335 8.42 -5.07 6.47
CA ILE A 335 9.73 -5.62 6.19
C ILE A 335 10.38 -4.72 5.15
N VAL A 336 11.69 -4.48 5.28
CA VAL A 336 12.47 -3.73 4.28
C VAL A 336 13.75 -4.49 3.90
N LEU A 337 14.13 -4.38 2.64
CA LEU A 337 15.45 -4.76 2.14
C LEU A 337 16.37 -3.56 2.21
N LYS A 338 17.61 -3.78 2.65
CA LYS A 338 18.67 -2.79 2.71
C LYS A 338 19.75 -3.15 1.69
N PHE A 339 20.27 -2.12 0.99
CA PHE A 339 21.27 -2.22 -0.07
C PHE A 339 22.59 -1.56 0.32
#